data_60b6979ee1192f14ee98a61dd43924bd
#
_entry.id   60b6979ee1192f14ee98a61dd43924bd
#
_cell.length_a   1.000
_cell.length_b   1.000
_cell.length_c   1.000
_cell.angle_alpha   90.00
_cell.angle_beta   90.00
_cell.angle_gamma   90.00
#
_symmetry.space_group_name_H-M   'P 1'
#
loop_
_entity.id
_entity.type
_entity.pdbx_description
1 polymer ?
#
loop_
_entity_poly.entity_id
_entity_poly.type
_entity_poly.pdbx_seq_one_letter_code
_entity_poly.pdbx_strand_id
1 'polypeptide(L)'
;MNAENKPTNFIEEIIEDDLKNGLSKEDLRFRFPPEPNGFLHIGHASAICLNFGLGEKYGQPVNLRFDDTNPAKEEAKYVDAIKEDVKWLGYQWDELRFASDYFQELYDWAVQMIKDNKAYVDSQSSEEIAQQKGSPTQPGVDGPYRNRSVAENLALFEGMKNGKYGASEHVLRAKINMQSTNMLMRDPIMYRVVNRSHHRTGDTWKIYPMYDWTHGESDYIEQISHSFCTLEFLPHRELYDWFLDQVVDPKKIRPKQREFARRNVSHTVTSKRKLQKLVEQGVVNGWDDPRMTTISGLRRRGYTAAAIKNFAASIGIAKRDNLIDMNHLEFHLRDDLNKAANRVMCVLDPVKLVITNYPEGKEELLDAENNQEDETRGYRKVPFSREIYIEREDYKEQANKKFFRLSNGREVRLKNAYIIKAEGCIKDDQGNIKEIHATYDIDSKSGSGTEASMRRVKGTLHWVSASHALPVEVRLYDRLFTVPSPDTDKEKDFMEFVNPQSLEVVTAMAEPAMKDLKIGETVQFQRMGYFCVDSDTTENLMVFNRTVTLRDTWAKVDV
;
A
#
# COMPACT_ATOMS: atom_id res chain seq x y z
N MET A 1 14.32 33.60 -6.90
CA MET A 1 13.58 32.36 -6.62
C MET A 1 13.85 32.00 -5.17
N ASN A 2 12.82 31.97 -4.33
CA ASN A 2 12.95 31.55 -2.94
C ASN A 2 13.39 30.10 -2.89
N ALA A 3 14.18 29.71 -1.88
CA ALA A 3 14.73 28.36 -1.73
C ALA A 3 13.65 27.24 -1.67
N GLU A 4 12.40 27.62 -1.39
CA GLU A 4 11.24 26.72 -1.29
C GLU A 4 10.69 26.21 -2.64
N ASN A 5 11.08 26.79 -3.78
CA ASN A 5 10.53 26.48 -5.10
C ASN A 5 11.54 25.87 -6.08
N LYS A 6 12.65 25.31 -5.62
CA LYS A 6 13.52 24.58 -6.54
C LYS A 6 12.90 23.23 -6.89
N PRO A 7 12.89 22.84 -8.20
CA PRO A 7 12.46 21.51 -8.60
C PRO A 7 13.35 20.45 -7.92
N THR A 8 12.72 19.44 -7.35
CA THR A 8 13.40 18.34 -6.66
C THR A 8 13.52 17.09 -7.52
N ASN A 9 12.83 17.08 -8.66
CA ASN A 9 12.81 15.97 -9.61
C ASN A 9 12.46 16.47 -11.02
N PHE A 10 12.65 15.59 -12.02
CA PHE A 10 12.46 15.93 -13.43
C PHE A 10 11.00 16.26 -13.81
N ILE A 11 9.99 15.78 -13.08
CA ILE A 11 8.59 16.14 -13.30
C ILE A 11 8.39 17.62 -12.95
N GLU A 12 8.91 18.03 -11.82
CA GLU A 12 8.87 19.43 -11.41
C GLU A 12 9.67 20.33 -12.37
N GLU A 13 10.81 19.86 -12.89
CA GLU A 13 11.56 20.56 -13.93
C GLU A 13 10.70 20.81 -15.17
N ILE A 14 9.93 19.81 -15.64
CA ILE A 14 9.02 19.95 -16.78
C ILE A 14 7.94 20.99 -16.50
N ILE A 15 7.31 20.97 -15.32
CA ILE A 15 6.29 21.94 -14.92
C ILE A 15 6.88 23.36 -14.89
N GLU A 16 8.04 23.53 -14.26
CA GLU A 16 8.72 24.83 -14.17
C GLU A 16 9.12 25.38 -15.55
N ASP A 17 9.54 24.50 -16.46
CA ASP A 17 9.87 24.90 -17.82
C ASP A 17 8.62 25.30 -18.61
N ASP A 18 7.50 24.59 -18.46
CA ASP A 18 6.23 24.95 -19.08
C ASP A 18 5.69 26.30 -18.54
N LEU A 19 5.83 26.56 -17.23
CA LEU A 19 5.48 27.85 -16.63
C LEU A 19 6.35 29.00 -17.19
N LYS A 20 7.67 28.79 -17.35
CA LYS A 20 8.56 29.76 -18.00
C LYS A 20 8.22 30.01 -19.47
N ASN A 21 7.69 29.00 -20.15
CA ASN A 21 7.30 29.06 -21.56
C ASN A 21 5.87 29.57 -21.79
N GLY A 22 5.21 30.10 -20.75
CA GLY A 22 3.95 30.84 -20.89
C GLY A 22 2.70 30.12 -20.43
N LEU A 23 2.81 28.91 -19.85
CA LEU A 23 1.70 28.30 -19.12
C LEU A 23 1.43 29.13 -17.86
N SER A 24 0.17 29.50 -17.60
CA SER A 24 -0.18 30.15 -16.34
C SER A 24 -0.16 29.16 -15.18
N LYS A 25 0.19 29.63 -13.99
CA LYS A 25 0.15 28.79 -12.79
C LYS A 25 -1.30 28.35 -12.48
N GLU A 26 -2.27 29.19 -12.74
CA GLU A 26 -3.70 28.93 -12.56
C GLU A 26 -4.23 27.87 -13.52
N ASP A 27 -3.52 27.60 -14.61
CA ASP A 27 -3.84 26.57 -15.59
C ASP A 27 -3.28 25.20 -15.20
N LEU A 28 -2.46 25.10 -14.14
CA LEU A 28 -2.01 23.82 -13.63
C LEU A 28 -3.17 23.04 -13.01
N ARG A 29 -3.39 21.83 -13.50
CA ARG A 29 -4.34 20.88 -12.94
C ARG A 29 -3.81 19.47 -13.12
N PHE A 30 -3.92 18.68 -12.07
CA PHE A 30 -3.45 17.28 -12.04
C PHE A 30 -4.63 16.34 -11.79
N ARG A 31 -4.40 15.05 -11.96
CA ARG A 31 -5.41 14.03 -11.63
C ARG A 31 -4.77 12.71 -11.23
N PHE A 32 -5.47 11.94 -10.40
CA PHE A 32 -5.23 10.53 -10.17
C PHE A 32 -6.38 9.73 -10.79
N PRO A 33 -6.13 8.91 -11.87
CA PRO A 33 -7.18 8.28 -12.65
C PRO A 33 -7.21 6.75 -12.48
N PRO A 34 -7.58 6.20 -11.32
CA PRO A 34 -7.64 4.75 -11.14
C PRO A 34 -8.81 4.11 -11.89
N GLU A 35 -8.59 2.90 -12.45
CA GLU A 35 -9.69 2.03 -12.83
C GLU A 35 -10.34 1.44 -11.58
N PRO A 36 -11.71 1.47 -11.42
CA PRO A 36 -12.38 0.92 -10.25
C PRO A 36 -12.57 -0.61 -10.38
N ASN A 37 -11.48 -1.32 -10.59
CA ASN A 37 -11.44 -2.75 -10.87
C ASN A 37 -10.69 -3.57 -9.82
N GLY A 38 -10.17 -2.96 -8.74
CA GLY A 38 -9.41 -3.62 -7.67
C GLY A 38 -9.00 -2.66 -6.56
N PHE A 39 -8.43 -3.23 -5.51
CA PHE A 39 -7.86 -2.46 -4.40
C PHE A 39 -6.52 -1.83 -4.79
N LEU A 40 -6.24 -0.64 -4.26
CA LEU A 40 -4.96 0.03 -4.47
C LEU A 40 -3.84 -0.66 -3.68
N HIS A 41 -2.62 -0.58 -4.20
CA HIS A 41 -1.42 -1.10 -3.56
C HIS A 41 -0.34 -0.02 -3.43
N ILE A 42 0.78 -0.35 -2.79
CA ILE A 42 1.88 0.59 -2.50
C ILE A 42 2.40 1.34 -3.76
N GLY A 43 2.35 0.72 -4.93
CA GLY A 43 2.69 1.39 -6.19
C GLY A 43 1.74 2.53 -6.54
N HIS A 44 0.43 2.35 -6.31
CA HIS A 44 -0.58 3.42 -6.47
C HIS A 44 -0.40 4.53 -5.44
N ALA A 45 -0.02 4.19 -4.19
CA ALA A 45 0.28 5.21 -3.18
C ALA A 45 1.35 6.18 -3.64
N SER A 46 2.36 5.70 -4.39
CA SER A 46 3.39 6.58 -4.97
C SER A 46 2.85 7.53 -6.03
N ALA A 47 1.91 7.08 -6.89
CA ALA A 47 1.25 7.92 -7.87
C ALA A 47 0.31 8.94 -7.22
N ILE A 48 -0.39 8.55 -6.15
CA ILE A 48 -1.21 9.45 -5.34
C ILE A 48 -0.33 10.54 -4.73
N CYS A 49 0.75 10.15 -4.04
CA CYS A 49 1.70 11.11 -3.43
C CYS A 49 2.30 12.07 -4.47
N LEU A 50 2.58 11.60 -5.70
CA LEU A 50 3.06 12.46 -6.78
C LEU A 50 2.02 13.50 -7.17
N ASN A 51 0.82 13.07 -7.59
CA ASN A 51 -0.19 13.98 -8.14
C ASN A 51 -0.70 14.97 -7.08
N PHE A 52 -1.07 14.46 -5.91
CA PHE A 52 -1.57 15.31 -4.82
C PHE A 52 -0.47 16.16 -4.20
N GLY A 53 0.77 15.64 -4.08
CA GLY A 53 1.91 16.41 -3.62
C GLY A 53 2.27 17.58 -4.55
N LEU A 54 2.12 17.42 -5.88
CA LEU A 54 2.25 18.51 -6.83
C LEU A 54 1.13 19.54 -6.65
N GLY A 55 -0.12 19.08 -6.46
CA GLY A 55 -1.24 19.97 -6.16
C GLY A 55 -0.98 20.83 -4.92
N GLU A 56 -0.53 20.20 -3.81
CA GLU A 56 -0.16 20.90 -2.56
C GLU A 56 1.00 21.88 -2.80
N LYS A 57 2.05 21.46 -3.51
CA LYS A 57 3.24 22.29 -3.78
C LYS A 57 2.92 23.55 -4.60
N TYR A 58 2.12 23.39 -5.63
CA TYR A 58 1.76 24.51 -6.52
C TYR A 58 0.50 25.25 -6.07
N GLY A 59 -0.25 24.72 -5.10
CA GLY A 59 -1.54 25.28 -4.66
C GLY A 59 -2.60 25.17 -5.76
N GLN A 60 -2.62 24.05 -6.49
CA GLN A 60 -3.46 23.85 -7.67
C GLN A 60 -4.30 22.58 -7.55
N PRO A 61 -5.46 22.51 -8.22
CA PRO A 61 -6.42 21.43 -8.05
C PRO A 61 -5.92 20.07 -8.56
N VAL A 62 -6.37 19.02 -7.87
CA VAL A 62 -6.15 17.62 -8.25
C VAL A 62 -7.48 16.88 -8.30
N ASN A 63 -7.83 16.35 -9.46
CA ASN A 63 -9.04 15.57 -9.64
C ASN A 63 -8.80 14.09 -9.26
N LEU A 64 -9.81 13.45 -8.69
CA LEU A 64 -9.93 12.00 -8.67
C LEU A 64 -10.90 11.60 -9.78
N ARG A 65 -10.39 10.95 -10.84
CA ARG A 65 -11.21 10.45 -11.94
C ARG A 65 -11.18 8.95 -12.01
N PHE A 66 -12.32 8.32 -11.93
CA PHE A 66 -12.43 6.89 -12.18
C PHE A 66 -12.51 6.62 -13.69
N ASP A 67 -11.56 5.83 -14.21
CA ASP A 67 -11.56 5.37 -15.60
C ASP A 67 -12.48 4.15 -15.74
N ASP A 68 -13.79 4.39 -15.66
CA ASP A 68 -14.85 3.39 -15.63
C ASP A 68 -15.37 3.07 -17.05
N THR A 69 -14.49 2.60 -17.94
CA THR A 69 -14.82 2.29 -19.34
C THR A 69 -15.09 0.81 -19.62
N ASN A 70 -14.97 -0.04 -18.60
CA ASN A 70 -15.11 -1.50 -18.76
C ASN A 70 -16.12 -2.11 -17.80
N PRO A 71 -17.42 -2.16 -18.18
CA PRO A 71 -18.49 -2.64 -17.30
C PRO A 71 -18.34 -4.11 -16.87
N ALA A 72 -17.43 -4.87 -17.48
CA ALA A 72 -17.19 -6.25 -17.13
C ALA A 72 -16.30 -6.45 -15.88
N LYS A 73 -15.60 -5.43 -15.44
CA LYS A 73 -14.56 -5.53 -14.38
C LYS A 73 -14.71 -4.53 -13.26
N GLU A 74 -15.60 -3.55 -13.40
CA GLU A 74 -15.72 -2.40 -12.51
C GLU A 74 -16.87 -2.62 -11.52
N GLU A 75 -16.61 -2.33 -10.25
CA GLU A 75 -17.56 -2.52 -9.16
C GLU A 75 -17.55 -1.32 -8.21
N ALA A 76 -18.73 -0.91 -7.75
CA ALA A 76 -18.89 0.22 -6.81
C ALA A 76 -18.05 0.07 -5.53
N LYS A 77 -17.85 -1.16 -5.03
CA LYS A 77 -17.01 -1.41 -3.84
C LYS A 77 -15.56 -0.93 -4.01
N TYR A 78 -15.02 -1.00 -5.22
CA TYR A 78 -13.65 -0.51 -5.48
C TYR A 78 -13.59 1.02 -5.54
N VAL A 79 -14.65 1.67 -6.04
CA VAL A 79 -14.78 3.12 -6.01
C VAL A 79 -14.69 3.63 -4.57
N ASP A 80 -15.45 3.02 -3.65
CA ASP A 80 -15.46 3.43 -2.23
C ASP A 80 -14.13 3.12 -1.53
N ALA A 81 -13.54 1.95 -1.78
CA ALA A 81 -12.23 1.59 -1.23
C ALA A 81 -11.12 2.56 -1.69
N ILE A 82 -11.10 2.94 -2.98
CA ILE A 82 -10.13 3.89 -3.53
C ILE A 82 -10.28 5.28 -2.90
N LYS A 83 -11.52 5.77 -2.74
CA LYS A 83 -11.80 7.04 -2.05
C LYS A 83 -11.30 7.01 -0.60
N GLU A 84 -11.53 5.91 0.10
CA GLU A 84 -11.07 5.72 1.47
C GLU A 84 -9.55 5.72 1.55
N ASP A 85 -8.87 5.03 0.64
CA ASP A 85 -7.41 4.94 0.59
C ASP A 85 -6.76 6.31 0.33
N VAL A 86 -7.30 7.12 -0.60
CA VAL A 86 -6.81 8.48 -0.86
C VAL A 86 -6.98 9.37 0.38
N LYS A 87 -8.16 9.32 1.04
CA LYS A 87 -8.42 10.07 2.27
C LYS A 87 -7.53 9.62 3.41
N TRP A 88 -7.33 8.31 3.57
CA TRP A 88 -6.46 7.76 4.60
C TRP A 88 -5.00 8.19 4.44
N LEU A 89 -4.51 8.33 3.18
CA LEU A 89 -3.21 8.92 2.90
C LEU A 89 -3.14 10.43 3.24
N GLY A 90 -4.26 11.04 3.67
CA GLY A 90 -4.32 12.45 4.06
C GLY A 90 -4.50 13.41 2.91
N TYR A 91 -4.96 12.93 1.75
CA TYR A 91 -5.25 13.75 0.59
C TYR A 91 -6.75 13.96 0.37
N GLN A 92 -7.09 15.08 -0.23
CA GLN A 92 -8.42 15.42 -0.66
C GLN A 92 -8.37 15.88 -2.11
N TRP A 93 -9.30 15.36 -2.92
CA TRP A 93 -9.46 15.79 -4.31
C TRP A 93 -10.37 17.01 -4.40
N ASP A 94 -10.17 17.83 -5.45
CA ASP A 94 -11.01 18.97 -5.73
C ASP A 94 -12.30 18.53 -6.42
N GLU A 95 -12.20 17.73 -7.49
CA GLU A 95 -13.35 17.22 -8.21
C GLU A 95 -13.30 15.68 -8.29
N LEU A 96 -14.48 15.07 -8.12
CA LEU A 96 -14.70 13.65 -8.36
C LEU A 96 -15.33 13.49 -9.75
N ARG A 97 -14.64 12.81 -10.65
CA ARG A 97 -15.02 12.60 -12.03
C ARG A 97 -15.04 11.12 -12.39
N PHE A 98 -15.76 10.80 -13.45
CA PHE A 98 -15.82 9.46 -14.04
C PHE A 98 -15.70 9.57 -15.55
N ALA A 99 -14.98 8.65 -16.19
CA ALA A 99 -14.91 8.60 -17.65
C ALA A 99 -16.30 8.43 -18.28
N SER A 100 -17.20 7.72 -17.58
CA SER A 100 -18.59 7.55 -17.99
C SER A 100 -19.42 8.86 -18.02
N ASP A 101 -18.97 9.93 -17.35
CA ASP A 101 -19.60 11.26 -17.44
C ASP A 101 -19.45 11.85 -18.86
N TYR A 102 -18.43 11.42 -19.61
CA TYR A 102 -18.04 11.96 -20.91
C TYR A 102 -18.42 11.07 -22.09
N PHE A 103 -19.11 9.94 -21.88
CA PHE A 103 -19.43 8.98 -22.93
C PHE A 103 -20.17 9.59 -24.13
N GLN A 104 -21.04 10.57 -23.92
CA GLN A 104 -21.74 11.23 -25.02
C GLN A 104 -20.78 12.11 -25.83
N GLU A 105 -19.94 12.89 -25.17
CA GLU A 105 -18.98 13.77 -25.84
C GLU A 105 -17.93 12.98 -26.62
N LEU A 106 -17.40 11.91 -26.01
CA LEU A 106 -16.51 10.95 -26.67
C LEU A 106 -17.15 10.30 -27.90
N TYR A 107 -18.44 9.95 -27.81
CA TYR A 107 -19.19 9.40 -28.93
C TYR A 107 -19.34 10.43 -30.06
N ASP A 108 -19.67 11.67 -29.75
CA ASP A 108 -19.88 12.73 -30.72
C ASP A 108 -18.56 13.05 -31.46
N TRP A 109 -17.43 13.06 -30.76
CA TRP A 109 -16.10 13.18 -31.38
C TRP A 109 -15.76 11.99 -32.26
N ALA A 110 -16.08 10.77 -31.85
CA ALA A 110 -15.90 9.58 -32.69
C ALA A 110 -16.74 9.64 -33.97
N VAL A 111 -17.99 10.13 -33.90
CA VAL A 111 -18.84 10.38 -35.07
C VAL A 111 -18.20 11.43 -35.99
N GLN A 112 -17.62 12.49 -35.42
CA GLN A 112 -16.93 13.51 -36.25
C GLN A 112 -15.68 12.91 -36.94
N MET A 113 -14.91 12.07 -36.23
CA MET A 113 -13.75 11.38 -36.84
C MET A 113 -14.16 10.45 -38.00
N ILE A 114 -15.33 9.80 -37.91
CA ILE A 114 -15.88 9.01 -39.04
C ILE A 114 -16.19 9.94 -40.22
N LYS A 115 -16.84 11.09 -39.99
CA LYS A 115 -17.16 12.08 -41.03
C LYS A 115 -15.89 12.61 -41.71
N ASP A 116 -14.82 12.79 -40.94
CA ASP A 116 -13.54 13.26 -41.43
C ASP A 116 -12.67 12.14 -42.05
N ASN A 117 -13.23 10.93 -42.20
CA ASN A 117 -12.54 9.73 -42.70
C ASN A 117 -11.28 9.35 -41.91
N LYS A 118 -11.29 9.63 -40.59
CA LYS A 118 -10.23 9.33 -39.62
C LYS A 118 -10.57 8.14 -38.72
N ALA A 119 -11.76 7.57 -38.86
CA ALA A 119 -12.19 6.35 -38.20
C ALA A 119 -13.10 5.51 -39.10
N TYR A 120 -13.12 4.21 -38.92
CA TYR A 120 -13.94 3.28 -39.67
C TYR A 120 -14.40 2.12 -38.81
N VAL A 121 -15.54 1.51 -39.15
CA VAL A 121 -16.04 0.30 -38.51
C VAL A 121 -15.44 -0.91 -39.18
N ASP A 122 -14.73 -1.72 -38.39
CA ASP A 122 -14.15 -2.98 -38.81
C ASP A 122 -15.05 -4.15 -38.37
N SER A 123 -15.31 -5.08 -39.29
CA SER A 123 -16.17 -6.25 -39.06
C SER A 123 -15.35 -7.57 -39.02
N GLN A 124 -14.06 -7.46 -38.79
CA GLN A 124 -13.17 -8.60 -38.63
C GLN A 124 -13.16 -9.11 -37.20
N SER A 125 -12.82 -10.38 -37.03
CA SER A 125 -12.55 -10.97 -35.72
C SER A 125 -11.30 -10.38 -35.08
N SER A 126 -11.17 -10.55 -33.77
CA SER A 126 -9.97 -10.12 -33.03
C SER A 126 -8.69 -10.77 -33.55
N GLU A 127 -8.77 -12.03 -33.98
CA GLU A 127 -7.65 -12.79 -34.56
C GLU A 127 -7.23 -12.22 -35.90
N GLU A 128 -8.17 -11.91 -36.79
CA GLU A 128 -7.88 -11.29 -38.09
C GLU A 128 -7.26 -9.90 -37.92
N ILE A 129 -7.80 -9.08 -37.02
CA ILE A 129 -7.24 -7.77 -36.71
C ILE A 129 -5.81 -7.91 -36.15
N ALA A 130 -5.56 -8.87 -35.25
CA ALA A 130 -4.22 -9.11 -34.69
C ALA A 130 -3.23 -9.54 -35.78
N GLN A 131 -3.63 -10.43 -36.70
CA GLN A 131 -2.79 -10.86 -37.84
C GLN A 131 -2.46 -9.67 -38.75
N GLN A 132 -3.44 -8.83 -39.08
CA GLN A 132 -3.23 -7.64 -39.91
C GLN A 132 -2.31 -6.61 -39.28
N LYS A 133 -2.33 -6.46 -37.97
CA LYS A 133 -1.42 -5.57 -37.25
C LYS A 133 0.04 -5.98 -37.40
N GLY A 134 0.32 -7.23 -37.74
CA GLY A 134 1.66 -7.77 -37.88
C GLY A 134 2.37 -7.92 -36.53
N SER A 135 3.68 -7.71 -36.53
CA SER A 135 4.53 -7.82 -35.33
C SER A 135 5.44 -6.60 -35.18
N PRO A 136 6.20 -6.46 -34.08
CA PRO A 136 7.17 -5.38 -33.95
C PRO A 136 8.20 -5.32 -35.09
N THR A 137 8.50 -6.46 -35.73
CA THR A 137 9.46 -6.57 -36.81
C THR A 137 8.83 -6.67 -38.20
N GLN A 138 7.51 -6.81 -38.28
CA GLN A 138 6.77 -6.90 -39.55
C GLN A 138 5.67 -5.84 -39.57
N PRO A 139 5.62 -4.94 -40.58
CA PRO A 139 4.56 -3.95 -40.69
C PRO A 139 3.21 -4.64 -40.87
N GLY A 140 2.16 -3.91 -40.49
CA GLY A 140 0.79 -4.34 -40.71
C GLY A 140 0.36 -4.10 -42.16
N VAL A 141 -0.83 -4.61 -42.47
CA VAL A 141 -1.47 -4.43 -43.80
C VAL A 141 -2.86 -3.84 -43.63
N ASP A 142 -3.33 -3.09 -44.62
CA ASP A 142 -4.67 -2.51 -44.61
C ASP A 142 -5.74 -3.61 -44.61
N GLY A 143 -6.76 -3.47 -43.75
CA GLY A 143 -7.89 -4.37 -43.68
C GLY A 143 -8.93 -4.13 -44.77
N PRO A 144 -9.81 -5.11 -45.05
CA PRO A 144 -10.81 -5.03 -46.12
C PRO A 144 -11.84 -3.92 -45.87
N TYR A 145 -12.05 -3.52 -44.62
CA TYR A 145 -13.06 -2.53 -44.24
C TYR A 145 -12.49 -1.11 -44.02
N ARG A 146 -11.17 -0.93 -44.16
CA ARG A 146 -10.48 0.35 -43.91
C ARG A 146 -10.96 1.47 -44.82
N ASN A 147 -11.41 1.14 -46.03
CA ASN A 147 -11.90 2.09 -47.04
C ASN A 147 -13.43 2.05 -47.22
N ARG A 148 -14.18 1.52 -46.24
CA ARG A 148 -15.63 1.60 -46.20
C ARG A 148 -16.11 3.04 -46.24
N SER A 149 -17.22 3.31 -46.93
CA SER A 149 -17.76 4.65 -47.07
C SER A 149 -18.14 5.30 -45.73
N VAL A 150 -18.04 6.63 -45.63
CA VAL A 150 -18.42 7.37 -44.44
C VAL A 150 -19.88 7.10 -44.03
N ALA A 151 -20.79 7.05 -45.01
CA ALA A 151 -22.21 6.81 -44.77
C ALA A 151 -22.45 5.43 -44.16
N GLU A 152 -21.78 4.41 -44.68
CA GLU A 152 -21.87 3.03 -44.15
C GLU A 152 -21.25 2.91 -42.74
N ASN A 153 -20.09 3.53 -42.51
CA ASN A 153 -19.46 3.57 -41.20
C ASN A 153 -20.35 4.24 -40.14
N LEU A 154 -21.01 5.36 -40.49
CA LEU A 154 -21.95 6.04 -39.59
C LEU A 154 -23.15 5.16 -39.23
N ALA A 155 -23.78 4.52 -40.27
CA ALA A 155 -24.91 3.63 -40.04
C ALA A 155 -24.56 2.42 -39.16
N LEU A 156 -23.37 1.84 -39.36
CA LEU A 156 -22.88 0.73 -38.52
C LEU A 156 -22.58 1.17 -37.11
N PHE A 157 -21.90 2.30 -36.90
CA PHE A 157 -21.55 2.80 -35.58
C PHE A 157 -22.79 3.20 -34.77
N GLU A 158 -23.79 3.82 -35.40
CA GLU A 158 -25.10 4.06 -34.79
C GLU A 158 -25.80 2.75 -34.43
N GLY A 159 -25.77 1.75 -35.32
CA GLY A 159 -26.30 0.41 -35.04
C GLY A 159 -25.61 -0.28 -33.86
N MET A 160 -24.28 -0.12 -33.73
CA MET A 160 -23.52 -0.61 -32.56
C MET A 160 -24.02 0.04 -31.26
N LYS A 161 -24.18 1.38 -31.25
CA LYS A 161 -24.68 2.15 -30.09
C LYS A 161 -26.08 1.66 -29.69
N ASN A 162 -26.95 1.43 -30.67
CA ASN A 162 -28.34 1.01 -30.46
C ASN A 162 -28.52 -0.49 -30.16
N GLY A 163 -27.40 -1.23 -30.01
CA GLY A 163 -27.43 -2.65 -29.64
C GLY A 163 -27.91 -3.58 -30.75
N LYS A 164 -27.79 -3.15 -32.03
CA LYS A 164 -28.16 -3.96 -33.19
C LYS A 164 -27.24 -5.17 -33.40
N TYR A 165 -25.99 -5.07 -32.89
CA TYR A 165 -24.95 -6.06 -33.15
C TYR A 165 -24.45 -6.67 -31.83
N GLY A 166 -23.98 -7.93 -31.92
CA GLY A 166 -23.40 -8.67 -30.83
C GLY A 166 -21.95 -8.26 -30.53
N ALA A 167 -21.45 -8.71 -29.40
CA ALA A 167 -20.03 -8.57 -29.08
C ALA A 167 -19.18 -9.24 -30.17
N SER A 168 -18.09 -8.60 -30.56
CA SER A 168 -17.14 -9.09 -31.59
C SER A 168 -17.63 -9.06 -33.05
N GLU A 169 -18.83 -8.58 -33.35
CA GLU A 169 -19.25 -8.42 -34.75
C GLU A 169 -18.62 -7.18 -35.38
N HIS A 170 -18.53 -6.08 -34.64
CA HIS A 170 -18.00 -4.81 -35.09
C HIS A 170 -17.21 -4.10 -34.01
N VAL A 171 -16.14 -3.41 -34.42
CA VAL A 171 -15.39 -2.46 -33.61
C VAL A 171 -15.18 -1.16 -34.39
N LEU A 172 -15.09 -0.03 -33.71
CA LEU A 172 -14.63 1.22 -34.33
C LEU A 172 -13.12 1.31 -34.18
N ARG A 173 -12.42 1.56 -35.30
CA ARG A 173 -10.96 1.74 -35.31
C ARG A 173 -10.59 3.13 -35.83
N ALA A 174 -9.56 3.72 -35.24
CA ALA A 174 -8.91 4.90 -35.82
C ALA A 174 -8.18 4.54 -37.11
N LYS A 175 -8.19 5.45 -38.08
CA LYS A 175 -7.52 5.27 -39.38
C LYS A 175 -6.21 6.07 -39.37
N ILE A 176 -5.11 5.44 -38.99
CA ILE A 176 -3.81 6.08 -38.80
C ILE A 176 -2.78 5.55 -39.79
N ASN A 177 -1.99 4.55 -39.40
CA ASN A 177 -0.92 4.02 -40.24
C ASN A 177 -0.60 2.54 -39.88
N MET A 178 -1.04 1.61 -40.72
CA MET A 178 -0.80 0.17 -40.52
C MET A 178 0.69 -0.22 -40.62
N GLN A 179 1.54 0.64 -41.17
CA GLN A 179 2.97 0.39 -41.29
C GLN A 179 3.84 1.04 -40.21
N SER A 180 3.21 1.71 -39.23
CA SER A 180 3.95 2.35 -38.13
C SER A 180 4.84 1.36 -37.39
N THR A 181 6.03 1.80 -36.98
CA THR A 181 6.93 1.03 -36.10
C THR A 181 6.32 0.89 -34.69
N ASN A 182 5.52 1.86 -34.26
CA ASN A 182 4.71 1.77 -33.06
C ASN A 182 3.41 1.00 -33.35
N MET A 183 3.30 -0.22 -32.83
CA MET A 183 2.12 -1.06 -33.05
C MET A 183 0.81 -0.45 -32.55
N LEU A 184 0.85 0.48 -31.59
CA LEU A 184 -0.33 1.18 -31.08
C LEU A 184 -0.90 2.14 -32.12
N MET A 185 -0.09 2.64 -33.04
CA MET A 185 -0.50 3.50 -34.15
C MET A 185 -1.07 2.73 -35.35
N ARG A 186 -1.10 1.39 -35.30
CA ARG A 186 -1.63 0.57 -36.39
C ARG A 186 -3.13 0.38 -36.25
N ASP A 187 -3.87 1.41 -36.60
CA ASP A 187 -5.33 1.50 -36.57
C ASP A 187 -5.93 0.89 -35.27
N PRO A 188 -5.73 1.53 -34.12
CA PRO A 188 -6.19 1.03 -32.82
C PRO A 188 -7.73 1.02 -32.73
N ILE A 189 -8.24 0.12 -31.89
CA ILE A 189 -9.67 0.05 -31.58
C ILE A 189 -10.01 1.23 -30.67
N MET A 190 -11.07 2.00 -31.04
CA MET A 190 -11.62 3.09 -30.25
C MET A 190 -12.85 2.66 -29.44
N TYR A 191 -13.75 1.88 -30.05
CA TYR A 191 -14.98 1.37 -29.41
C TYR A 191 -15.18 -0.11 -29.68
N ARG A 192 -15.76 -0.78 -28.68
CA ARG A 192 -16.22 -2.16 -28.76
C ARG A 192 -17.65 -2.31 -28.26
N VAL A 193 -18.37 -3.32 -28.73
CA VAL A 193 -19.68 -3.72 -28.20
C VAL A 193 -19.49 -4.55 -26.94
N VAL A 194 -20.14 -4.20 -25.84
CA VAL A 194 -20.15 -4.97 -24.60
C VAL A 194 -21.58 -5.09 -24.07
N ASN A 195 -22.10 -6.32 -24.03
CA ASN A 195 -23.47 -6.60 -23.57
C ASN A 195 -23.49 -6.80 -22.05
N ARG A 196 -23.17 -5.76 -21.29
CA ARG A 196 -23.25 -5.74 -19.82
C ARG A 196 -23.73 -4.38 -19.35
N SER A 197 -24.50 -4.38 -18.26
CA SER A 197 -24.92 -3.16 -17.58
C SER A 197 -23.72 -2.49 -16.91
N HIS A 198 -23.60 -1.19 -17.07
CA HIS A 198 -22.54 -0.38 -16.47
C HIS A 198 -22.96 0.07 -15.07
N HIS A 199 -22.05 0.08 -14.11
CA HIS A 199 -22.33 0.38 -12.70
C HIS A 199 -22.95 1.78 -12.45
N ARG A 200 -22.77 2.74 -13.35
CA ARG A 200 -23.34 4.11 -13.27
C ARG A 200 -24.39 4.40 -14.35
N THR A 201 -24.10 4.06 -15.59
CA THR A 201 -24.99 4.40 -16.72
C THR A 201 -26.01 3.31 -17.04
N GLY A 202 -25.97 2.18 -16.33
CA GLY A 202 -26.91 1.06 -16.55
C GLY A 202 -26.81 0.53 -17.97
N ASP A 203 -27.95 0.38 -18.62
CA ASP A 203 -28.09 -0.17 -19.98
C ASP A 203 -28.14 0.90 -21.09
N THR A 204 -27.83 2.16 -20.77
CA THR A 204 -27.87 3.29 -21.71
C THR A 204 -26.90 3.11 -22.87
N TRP A 205 -25.73 2.53 -22.61
CA TRP A 205 -24.69 2.29 -23.59
C TRP A 205 -24.55 0.81 -23.91
N LYS A 206 -24.37 0.48 -25.18
CA LYS A 206 -24.07 -0.87 -25.68
C LYS A 206 -22.66 -0.94 -26.27
N ILE A 207 -22.04 0.21 -26.48
CA ILE A 207 -20.64 0.36 -26.91
C ILE A 207 -19.87 1.11 -25.84
N TYR A 208 -18.62 0.74 -25.67
CA TYR A 208 -17.74 1.33 -24.67
C TYR A 208 -16.40 1.73 -25.30
N PRO A 209 -15.91 2.91 -24.97
CA PRO A 209 -14.62 3.39 -25.49
C PRO A 209 -13.48 2.56 -24.91
N MET A 210 -12.39 2.46 -25.69
CA MET A 210 -11.15 1.87 -25.21
C MET A 210 -10.34 2.91 -24.44
N TYR A 211 -9.46 2.44 -23.55
CA TYR A 211 -8.60 3.27 -22.73
C TYR A 211 -7.88 4.37 -23.52
N ASP A 212 -7.20 4.02 -24.62
CA ASP A 212 -6.40 4.97 -25.40
C ASP A 212 -7.22 6.10 -26.01
N TRP A 213 -8.51 5.83 -26.35
CA TRP A 213 -9.43 6.85 -26.83
C TRP A 213 -9.98 7.73 -25.71
N THR A 214 -10.19 7.17 -24.52
CA THR A 214 -10.84 7.89 -23.42
C THR A 214 -9.88 8.76 -22.63
N HIS A 215 -8.65 8.30 -22.48
CA HIS A 215 -7.71 8.84 -21.49
C HIS A 215 -7.30 10.29 -21.79
N GLY A 216 -6.86 10.58 -23.00
CA GLY A 216 -6.45 11.91 -23.42
C GLY A 216 -7.61 12.89 -23.50
N GLU A 217 -8.74 12.43 -24.04
CA GLU A 217 -9.95 13.24 -24.21
C GLU A 217 -10.56 13.59 -22.85
N SER A 218 -10.59 12.68 -21.89
CA SER A 218 -11.01 12.99 -20.51
C SER A 218 -10.07 14.01 -19.85
N ASP A 219 -8.75 13.85 -20.02
CA ASP A 219 -7.78 14.83 -19.54
C ASP A 219 -8.06 16.22 -20.18
N TYR A 220 -8.40 16.25 -21.47
CA TYR A 220 -8.72 17.50 -22.18
C TYR A 220 -10.03 18.13 -21.70
N ILE A 221 -11.10 17.35 -21.51
CA ILE A 221 -12.39 17.83 -20.98
C ILE A 221 -12.18 18.46 -19.60
N GLU A 222 -11.41 17.81 -18.74
CA GLU A 222 -11.10 18.28 -17.39
C GLU A 222 -10.05 19.40 -17.35
N GLN A 223 -9.47 19.76 -18.49
CA GLN A 223 -8.40 20.78 -18.60
C GLN A 223 -7.18 20.41 -17.74
N ILE A 224 -6.82 19.12 -17.70
CA ILE A 224 -5.60 18.65 -17.07
C ILE A 224 -4.40 19.19 -17.85
N SER A 225 -3.47 19.85 -17.16
CA SER A 225 -2.28 20.39 -17.80
C SER A 225 -1.20 19.31 -18.01
N HIS A 226 -0.96 18.51 -16.97
CA HIS A 226 0.06 17.45 -16.96
C HIS A 226 -0.56 16.13 -16.55
N SER A 227 -0.47 15.17 -17.44
CA SER A 227 -1.01 13.82 -17.33
C SER A 227 0.11 12.85 -16.95
N PHE A 228 0.22 12.48 -15.68
CA PHE A 228 1.28 11.58 -15.21
C PHE A 228 0.83 10.13 -15.22
N CYS A 229 1.67 9.25 -15.80
CA CYS A 229 1.46 7.81 -15.84
C CYS A 229 2.79 7.05 -15.69
N THR A 230 2.73 5.73 -15.56
CA THR A 230 3.93 4.90 -15.45
C THR A 230 4.59 4.65 -16.82
N LEU A 231 5.88 4.25 -16.82
CA LEU A 231 6.68 4.03 -18.05
C LEU A 231 6.06 3.03 -19.03
N GLU A 232 5.19 2.14 -18.58
CA GLU A 232 4.48 1.21 -19.45
C GLU A 232 3.59 1.93 -20.49
N PHE A 233 3.19 3.16 -20.22
CA PHE A 233 2.41 4.01 -21.13
C PHE A 233 3.27 4.88 -22.07
N LEU A 234 4.59 4.79 -22.00
CA LEU A 234 5.46 5.56 -22.90
C LEU A 234 5.17 5.30 -24.40
N PRO A 235 4.93 4.05 -24.87
CA PRO A 235 4.53 3.80 -26.25
C PRO A 235 3.16 4.39 -26.61
N HIS A 236 2.28 4.63 -25.62
CA HIS A 236 0.94 5.20 -25.83
C HIS A 236 0.95 6.72 -26.07
N ARG A 237 2.05 7.42 -25.71
CA ARG A 237 2.12 8.88 -25.82
C ARG A 237 1.86 9.40 -27.24
N GLU A 238 2.43 8.73 -28.27
CA GLU A 238 2.22 9.09 -29.66
C GLU A 238 0.74 8.99 -30.06
N LEU A 239 0.05 7.96 -29.58
CA LEU A 239 -1.38 7.75 -29.81
C LEU A 239 -2.23 8.76 -29.03
N TYR A 240 -1.86 9.05 -27.79
CA TYR A 240 -2.48 10.09 -26.95
C TYR A 240 -2.44 11.45 -27.65
N ASP A 241 -1.27 11.85 -28.14
CA ASP A 241 -1.11 13.11 -28.86
C ASP A 241 -1.88 13.10 -30.20
N TRP A 242 -1.89 11.99 -30.94
CA TRP A 242 -2.63 11.88 -32.19
C TRP A 242 -4.15 12.02 -31.99
N PHE A 243 -4.73 11.40 -30.97
CA PHE A 243 -6.15 11.53 -30.67
C PHE A 243 -6.49 12.98 -30.26
N LEU A 244 -5.70 13.59 -29.40
CA LEU A 244 -5.89 14.98 -29.02
C LEU A 244 -5.88 15.93 -30.23
N ASP A 245 -5.03 15.69 -31.24
CA ASP A 245 -4.98 16.49 -32.47
C ASP A 245 -6.31 16.46 -33.26
N GLN A 246 -7.20 15.50 -32.96
CA GLN A 246 -8.51 15.41 -33.62
C GLN A 246 -9.58 16.25 -32.91
N VAL A 247 -9.39 16.61 -31.63
CA VAL A 247 -10.48 17.17 -30.79
C VAL A 247 -10.11 18.50 -30.12
N VAL A 248 -8.82 18.86 -30.03
CA VAL A 248 -8.38 20.03 -29.26
C VAL A 248 -8.75 21.35 -29.96
N ASP A 249 -9.41 22.24 -29.24
CA ASP A 249 -9.53 23.65 -29.57
C ASP A 249 -8.24 24.37 -29.12
N PRO A 250 -7.53 25.11 -30.02
CA PRO A 250 -6.30 25.82 -29.66
C PRO A 250 -6.45 26.87 -28.55
N LYS A 251 -7.67 27.23 -28.18
CA LYS A 251 -7.96 28.19 -27.10
C LYS A 251 -7.99 27.54 -25.71
N LYS A 252 -7.99 26.23 -25.65
CA LYS A 252 -8.03 25.44 -24.39
C LYS A 252 -6.68 24.84 -24.10
N ILE A 253 -6.48 24.41 -22.86
CA ILE A 253 -5.26 23.71 -22.43
C ILE A 253 -5.20 22.35 -23.13
N ARG A 254 -4.08 22.10 -23.80
CA ARG A 254 -3.77 20.78 -24.34
C ARG A 254 -3.02 19.98 -23.27
N PRO A 255 -3.57 18.86 -22.79
CA PRO A 255 -2.89 18.01 -21.81
C PRO A 255 -1.57 17.46 -22.36
N LYS A 256 -0.59 17.24 -21.47
CA LYS A 256 0.71 16.68 -21.82
C LYS A 256 0.96 15.39 -21.01
N GLN A 257 0.99 14.23 -21.69
CA GLN A 257 1.34 12.97 -21.03
C GLN A 257 2.84 12.94 -20.71
N ARG A 258 3.18 12.56 -19.46
CA ARG A 258 4.56 12.39 -19.00
C ARG A 258 4.66 11.15 -18.14
N GLU A 259 5.69 10.35 -18.35
CA GLU A 259 5.85 9.07 -17.69
C GLU A 259 6.96 9.10 -16.65
N PHE A 260 6.74 8.36 -15.59
CA PHE A 260 7.70 8.13 -14.52
C PHE A 260 7.82 6.63 -14.22
N ALA A 261 8.93 6.26 -13.58
CA ALA A 261 9.22 4.86 -13.29
C ALA A 261 8.24 4.26 -12.28
N ARG A 262 7.85 3.01 -12.53
CA ARG A 262 7.12 2.20 -11.57
C ARG A 262 8.05 1.84 -10.41
N ARG A 263 7.50 1.85 -9.20
CA ARG A 263 8.22 1.48 -7.98
C ARG A 263 7.77 0.09 -7.55
N ASN A 264 8.69 -0.86 -7.59
CA ASN A 264 8.49 -2.20 -7.08
C ASN A 264 9.20 -2.31 -5.73
N VAL A 265 8.51 -2.89 -4.75
CA VAL A 265 9.07 -3.14 -3.43
C VAL A 265 9.45 -4.61 -3.35
N SER A 266 10.61 -4.93 -2.77
CA SER A 266 11.10 -6.30 -2.66
C SER A 266 10.17 -7.18 -1.82
N HIS A 267 10.19 -8.50 -2.08
CA HIS A 267 9.36 -9.51 -1.41
C HIS A 267 7.85 -9.31 -1.57
N THR A 268 7.42 -8.66 -2.67
CA THR A 268 6.02 -8.36 -2.95
C THR A 268 5.66 -8.64 -4.40
N VAL A 269 4.37 -8.79 -4.65
CA VAL A 269 3.76 -8.72 -5.98
C VAL A 269 2.70 -7.63 -6.00
N THR A 270 2.56 -6.93 -7.12
CA THR A 270 1.60 -5.84 -7.29
C THR A 270 0.62 -6.08 -8.43
N SER A 271 0.81 -7.16 -9.21
CA SER A 271 -0.14 -7.54 -10.26
C SER A 271 -1.47 -7.97 -9.66
N LYS A 272 -2.58 -7.31 -10.05
CA LYS A 272 -3.93 -7.65 -9.60
C LYS A 272 -4.24 -9.16 -9.72
N ARG A 273 -3.91 -9.77 -10.88
CA ARG A 273 -4.16 -11.19 -11.13
C ARG A 273 -3.37 -12.10 -10.17
N LYS A 274 -2.15 -11.72 -9.79
CA LYS A 274 -1.35 -12.47 -8.82
C LYS A 274 -1.88 -12.28 -7.40
N LEU A 275 -2.27 -11.06 -7.01
CA LEU A 275 -2.90 -10.79 -5.73
C LEU A 275 -4.23 -11.56 -5.59
N GLN A 276 -5.04 -11.57 -6.64
CA GLN A 276 -6.28 -12.34 -6.68
C GLN A 276 -6.02 -13.84 -6.49
N LYS A 277 -4.99 -14.40 -7.15
CA LYS A 277 -4.61 -15.82 -7.01
C LYS A 277 -4.23 -16.17 -5.56
N LEU A 278 -3.55 -15.28 -4.84
CA LEU A 278 -3.23 -15.47 -3.41
C LEU A 278 -4.49 -15.59 -2.55
N VAL A 279 -5.49 -14.74 -2.81
CA VAL A 279 -6.78 -14.77 -2.11
C VAL A 279 -7.58 -16.02 -2.46
N GLU A 280 -7.71 -16.34 -3.75
CA GLU A 280 -8.49 -17.49 -4.24
C GLU A 280 -7.92 -18.83 -3.77
N GLN A 281 -6.60 -18.93 -3.60
CA GLN A 281 -5.93 -20.15 -3.10
C GLN A 281 -5.81 -20.19 -1.57
N GLY A 282 -6.36 -19.21 -0.86
CA GLY A 282 -6.35 -19.18 0.60
C GLY A 282 -4.98 -18.97 1.22
N VAL A 283 -4.00 -18.46 0.48
CA VAL A 283 -2.67 -18.09 1.03
C VAL A 283 -2.82 -16.90 1.97
N VAL A 284 -3.71 -16.00 1.65
CA VAL A 284 -4.08 -14.82 2.45
C VAL A 284 -5.60 -14.79 2.68
N ASN A 285 -6.04 -14.16 3.76
CA ASN A 285 -7.44 -14.15 4.20
C ASN A 285 -8.32 -13.11 3.49
N GLY A 286 -7.80 -12.39 2.50
CA GLY A 286 -8.54 -11.36 1.76
C GLY A 286 -7.62 -10.27 1.23
N TRP A 287 -8.22 -9.26 0.62
CA TRP A 287 -7.49 -8.13 0.03
C TRP A 287 -6.89 -7.18 1.07
N ASP A 288 -7.39 -7.22 2.30
CA ASP A 288 -6.93 -6.46 3.46
C ASP A 288 -6.04 -7.28 4.40
N ASP A 289 -5.62 -8.50 4.00
CA ASP A 289 -4.67 -9.30 4.78
C ASP A 289 -3.40 -8.51 5.05
N PRO A 290 -2.91 -8.42 6.30
CA PRO A 290 -1.73 -7.66 6.68
C PRO A 290 -0.42 -8.07 5.99
N ARG A 291 -0.37 -9.20 5.28
CA ARG A 291 0.75 -9.63 4.42
C ARG A 291 0.70 -9.06 3.01
N MET A 292 -0.45 -8.53 2.60
CA MET A 292 -0.65 -7.93 1.30
C MET A 292 -0.08 -6.51 1.26
N THR A 293 0.42 -6.09 0.11
CA THR A 293 0.88 -4.71 -0.12
C THR A 293 -0.22 -3.79 -0.66
N THR A 294 -1.48 -4.20 -0.54
CA THR A 294 -2.62 -3.31 -0.72
C THR A 294 -2.61 -2.22 0.35
N ILE A 295 -3.12 -1.04 0.05
CA ILE A 295 -3.19 0.05 1.04
C ILE A 295 -4.05 -0.38 2.24
N SER A 296 -5.15 -1.08 1.99
CA SER A 296 -6.00 -1.64 3.04
C SER A 296 -5.27 -2.66 3.92
N GLY A 297 -4.47 -3.56 3.33
CA GLY A 297 -3.65 -4.53 4.08
C GLY A 297 -2.54 -3.87 4.90
N LEU A 298 -1.84 -2.89 4.32
CA LEU A 298 -0.83 -2.11 5.02
C LEU A 298 -1.45 -1.34 6.20
N ARG A 299 -2.60 -0.68 5.99
CA ARG A 299 -3.35 0.03 7.04
C ARG A 299 -3.77 -0.93 8.17
N ARG A 300 -4.34 -2.09 7.85
CA ARG A 300 -4.73 -3.10 8.83
C ARG A 300 -3.53 -3.65 9.61
N ARG A 301 -2.37 -3.73 8.97
CA ARG A 301 -1.11 -4.10 9.64
C ARG A 301 -0.60 -3.03 10.60
N GLY A 302 -1.07 -1.79 10.49
CA GLY A 302 -0.65 -0.65 11.32
C GLY A 302 0.38 0.26 10.68
N TYR A 303 0.53 0.22 9.35
CA TYR A 303 1.30 1.23 8.63
C TYR A 303 0.61 2.58 8.74
N THR A 304 1.39 3.65 8.80
CA THR A 304 0.87 5.01 8.88
C THR A 304 0.94 5.72 7.52
N ALA A 305 0.00 6.62 7.29
CA ALA A 305 0.02 7.46 6.09
C ALA A 305 1.32 8.29 6.01
N ALA A 306 1.80 8.81 7.14
CA ALA A 306 3.05 9.57 7.24
C ALA A 306 4.25 8.74 6.78
N ALA A 307 4.37 7.49 7.24
CA ALA A 307 5.46 6.60 6.82
C ALA A 307 5.45 6.33 5.31
N ILE A 308 4.27 6.09 4.72
CA ILE A 308 4.14 5.87 3.27
C ILE A 308 4.49 7.13 2.48
N LYS A 309 4.03 8.31 2.92
CA LYS A 309 4.36 9.60 2.30
C LYS A 309 5.86 9.90 2.37
N ASN A 310 6.49 9.70 3.53
CA ASN A 310 7.92 9.89 3.73
C ASN A 310 8.75 8.91 2.88
N PHE A 311 8.34 7.65 2.82
CA PHE A 311 8.93 6.67 1.93
C PHE A 311 8.83 7.11 0.47
N ALA A 312 7.64 7.51 0.00
CA ALA A 312 7.45 7.99 -1.37
C ALA A 312 8.33 9.22 -1.69
N ALA A 313 8.46 10.15 -0.76
CA ALA A 313 9.31 11.32 -0.90
C ALA A 313 10.81 10.97 -0.93
N SER A 314 11.25 10.05 -0.08
CA SER A 314 12.67 9.68 0.06
C SER A 314 13.23 8.98 -1.19
N ILE A 315 12.40 8.21 -1.90
CA ILE A 315 12.81 7.51 -3.13
C ILE A 315 12.95 8.50 -4.30
N GLY A 316 12.22 9.62 -4.25
CA GLY A 316 12.14 10.57 -5.37
C GLY A 316 11.42 9.98 -6.60
N ILE A 317 11.45 10.67 -7.72
CA ILE A 317 10.81 10.25 -8.98
C ILE A 317 11.91 9.90 -9.99
N ALA A 318 11.89 8.67 -10.49
CA ALA A 318 12.92 8.15 -11.40
C ALA A 318 12.40 7.98 -12.83
N LYS A 319 13.33 7.92 -13.79
CA LYS A 319 13.08 7.61 -15.22
C LYS A 319 13.36 6.14 -15.56
N ARG A 320 13.69 5.30 -14.58
CA ARG A 320 13.97 3.85 -14.77
C ARG A 320 13.35 3.09 -13.61
N ASP A 321 12.76 1.96 -13.91
CA ASP A 321 12.18 1.08 -12.90
C ASP A 321 13.25 0.56 -11.96
N ASN A 322 12.95 0.57 -10.67
CA ASN A 322 13.85 0.14 -9.59
C ASN A 322 13.12 -0.82 -8.66
N LEU A 323 13.84 -1.81 -8.18
CA LEU A 323 13.43 -2.62 -7.03
C LEU A 323 13.91 -1.91 -5.76
N ILE A 324 12.97 -1.57 -4.89
CA ILE A 324 13.24 -0.86 -3.63
C ILE A 324 13.16 -1.88 -2.51
N ASP A 325 14.17 -1.90 -1.64
CA ASP A 325 14.17 -2.79 -0.50
C ASP A 325 12.99 -2.48 0.45
N MET A 326 12.25 -3.51 0.86
CA MET A 326 11.16 -3.40 1.86
C MET A 326 11.68 -2.76 3.16
N ASN A 327 12.92 -3.00 3.55
CA ASN A 327 13.52 -2.39 4.73
C ASN A 327 13.53 -0.86 4.69
N HIS A 328 13.56 -0.27 3.49
CA HIS A 328 13.50 1.19 3.35
C HIS A 328 12.10 1.72 3.72
N LEU A 329 11.04 1.03 3.32
CA LEU A 329 9.67 1.34 3.75
C LEU A 329 9.52 1.14 5.27
N GLU A 330 10.02 0.02 5.79
CA GLU A 330 9.98 -0.28 7.23
C GLU A 330 10.83 0.69 8.07
N PHE A 331 11.90 1.26 7.51
CA PHE A 331 12.69 2.31 8.17
C PHE A 331 11.83 3.55 8.45
N HIS A 332 11.11 4.06 7.44
CA HIS A 332 10.21 5.21 7.61
C HIS A 332 9.06 4.90 8.58
N LEU A 333 8.59 3.66 8.59
CA LEU A 333 7.56 3.22 9.52
C LEU A 333 8.08 3.20 10.97
N ARG A 334 9.28 2.67 11.21
CA ARG A 334 9.91 2.70 12.54
C ARG A 334 10.17 4.10 13.03
N ASP A 335 10.64 5.01 12.16
CA ASP A 335 10.91 6.41 12.51
C ASP A 335 9.63 7.14 12.93
N ASP A 336 8.55 6.95 12.20
CA ASP A 336 7.25 7.54 12.51
C ASP A 336 6.66 6.97 13.81
N LEU A 337 6.62 5.63 13.94
CA LEU A 337 6.07 4.96 15.11
C LEU A 337 6.90 5.18 16.37
N ASN A 338 8.21 5.38 16.28
CA ASN A 338 9.03 5.70 17.45
C ASN A 338 8.58 7.00 18.12
N LYS A 339 8.10 7.96 17.34
CA LYS A 339 7.59 9.24 17.84
C LYS A 339 6.13 9.14 18.28
N ALA A 340 5.31 8.43 17.50
CA ALA A 340 3.86 8.43 17.66
C ALA A 340 3.32 7.37 18.62
N ALA A 341 3.93 6.19 18.72
CA ALA A 341 3.38 5.06 19.45
C ALA A 341 3.66 5.12 20.95
N ASN A 342 2.64 4.86 21.76
CA ASN A 342 2.81 4.60 23.18
C ASN A 342 3.51 3.25 23.41
N ARG A 343 4.31 3.18 24.47
CA ARG A 343 5.07 1.99 24.84
C ARG A 343 4.35 1.24 25.96
N VAL A 344 4.05 -0.04 25.70
CA VAL A 344 3.33 -0.92 26.63
C VAL A 344 4.14 -2.20 26.87
N MET A 345 3.82 -2.92 27.95
CA MET A 345 4.44 -4.20 28.25
C MET A 345 3.50 -5.34 27.86
N CYS A 346 4.00 -6.23 26.99
CA CYS A 346 3.32 -7.45 26.57
C CYS A 346 4.39 -8.55 26.40
N VAL A 347 4.15 -9.71 26.96
CA VAL A 347 5.04 -10.86 26.93
C VAL A 347 4.50 -11.86 25.92
N LEU A 348 5.25 -12.13 24.86
CA LEU A 348 4.81 -12.95 23.72
C LEU A 348 4.91 -14.45 24.00
N ASP A 349 6.01 -14.90 24.63
CA ASP A 349 6.22 -16.28 25.07
C ASP A 349 6.40 -16.30 26.59
N PRO A 350 5.30 -16.28 27.35
CA PRO A 350 5.35 -16.08 28.79
C PRO A 350 5.92 -17.28 29.54
N VAL A 351 6.81 -17.00 30.48
CA VAL A 351 7.19 -17.91 31.55
C VAL A 351 6.97 -17.21 32.90
N LYS A 352 6.43 -17.94 33.86
CA LYS A 352 6.17 -17.38 35.20
C LYS A 352 7.48 -17.20 35.98
N LEU A 353 7.63 -16.02 36.60
CA LEU A 353 8.69 -15.72 37.54
C LEU A 353 8.09 -15.35 38.89
N VAL A 354 8.54 -16.02 39.95
CA VAL A 354 8.12 -15.79 41.33
C VAL A 354 9.23 -15.07 42.08
N ILE A 355 8.90 -13.89 42.64
CA ILE A 355 9.81 -13.12 43.48
C ILE A 355 9.65 -13.59 44.91
N THR A 356 10.53 -14.52 45.37
CA THR A 356 10.37 -15.31 46.60
C THR A 356 10.34 -14.46 47.87
N ASN A 357 11.06 -13.36 47.91
CA ASN A 357 11.12 -12.42 49.05
C ASN A 357 10.15 -11.22 48.92
N TYR A 358 9.28 -11.17 47.89
CA TYR A 358 8.21 -10.16 47.82
C TYR A 358 7.03 -10.62 48.68
N PRO A 359 6.45 -9.72 49.51
CA PRO A 359 5.36 -10.11 50.43
C PRO A 359 4.17 -10.69 49.68
N GLU A 360 3.64 -11.78 50.22
CA GLU A 360 2.46 -12.44 49.64
C GLU A 360 1.24 -11.51 49.71
N GLY A 361 0.46 -11.48 48.64
CA GLY A 361 -0.73 -10.60 48.53
C GLY A 361 -0.44 -9.09 48.41
N LYS A 362 0.84 -8.69 48.46
CA LYS A 362 1.20 -7.29 48.23
C LYS A 362 1.11 -6.96 46.75
N GLU A 363 0.46 -5.85 46.41
CA GLU A 363 0.41 -5.27 45.09
C GLU A 363 0.83 -3.81 45.13
N GLU A 364 1.53 -3.35 44.10
CA GLU A 364 1.95 -1.97 43.94
C GLU A 364 1.55 -1.46 42.53
N LEU A 365 1.16 -0.19 42.43
CA LEU A 365 1.00 0.49 41.15
C LEU A 365 2.25 1.33 40.85
N LEU A 366 2.99 0.92 39.85
CA LEU A 366 4.21 1.59 39.40
C LEU A 366 3.92 2.55 38.25
N ASP A 367 4.65 3.65 38.20
CA ASP A 367 4.56 4.60 37.10
C ASP A 367 5.41 4.13 35.92
N ALA A 368 4.78 4.10 34.75
CA ALA A 368 5.44 3.80 33.49
C ALA A 368 5.18 4.89 32.45
N GLU A 369 6.23 5.39 31.85
CA GLU A 369 6.14 6.40 30.78
C GLU A 369 5.40 5.83 29.56
N ASN A 370 4.46 6.61 29.03
CA ASN A 370 3.75 6.22 27.81
C ASN A 370 4.62 6.37 26.56
N ASN A 371 5.47 7.40 26.51
CA ASN A 371 6.45 7.58 25.44
C ASN A 371 7.70 8.28 25.98
N GLN A 372 8.88 7.72 25.69
CA GLN A 372 10.16 8.30 26.14
C GLN A 372 10.63 9.49 25.30
N GLU A 373 10.11 9.62 24.07
CA GLU A 373 10.44 10.72 23.14
C GLU A 373 9.48 11.92 23.32
N ASP A 374 8.35 11.72 24.00
CA ASP A 374 7.31 12.73 24.17
C ASP A 374 6.73 12.70 25.59
N GLU A 375 7.27 13.51 26.46
CA GLU A 375 6.84 13.64 27.86
C GLU A 375 5.37 14.09 28.01
N THR A 376 4.80 14.75 27.00
CA THR A 376 3.41 15.20 27.01
C THR A 376 2.41 14.02 27.01
N ARG A 377 2.85 12.83 26.60
CA ARG A 377 2.07 11.59 26.68
C ARG A 377 1.86 11.09 28.11
N GLY A 378 2.59 11.61 29.09
CA GLY A 378 2.42 11.32 30.50
C GLY A 378 2.78 9.88 30.88
N TYR A 379 2.16 9.42 31.96
CA TYR A 379 2.44 8.14 32.61
C TYR A 379 1.16 7.33 32.76
N ARG A 380 1.31 6.01 32.85
CA ARG A 380 0.26 5.08 33.26
C ARG A 380 0.68 4.29 34.48
N LYS A 381 -0.29 3.71 35.19
CA LYS A 381 -0.06 2.83 36.33
C LYS A 381 0.00 1.39 35.86
N VAL A 382 1.08 0.68 36.21
CA VAL A 382 1.27 -0.73 35.92
C VAL A 382 1.30 -1.51 37.25
N PRO A 383 0.41 -2.50 37.45
CA PRO A 383 0.40 -3.29 38.67
C PRO A 383 1.62 -4.20 38.73
N PHE A 384 2.26 -4.27 39.90
CA PHE A 384 3.38 -5.14 40.22
C PHE A 384 2.99 -6.08 41.36
N SER A 385 3.27 -7.36 41.22
CA SER A 385 2.95 -8.43 42.17
C SER A 385 4.11 -9.40 42.35
N ARG A 386 3.96 -10.31 43.30
CA ARG A 386 4.94 -11.36 43.59
C ARG A 386 5.20 -12.29 42.39
N GLU A 387 4.14 -12.59 41.61
CA GLU A 387 4.19 -13.42 40.42
C GLU A 387 4.07 -12.51 39.18
N ILE A 388 5.01 -12.69 38.25
CA ILE A 388 5.02 -11.94 37.00
C ILE A 388 5.32 -12.89 35.84
N TYR A 389 4.99 -12.47 34.61
CA TYR A 389 5.43 -13.10 33.38
C TYR A 389 6.60 -12.32 32.78
N ILE A 390 7.60 -13.04 32.27
CA ILE A 390 8.70 -12.52 31.44
C ILE A 390 8.81 -13.36 30.17
N GLU A 391 9.54 -12.88 29.16
CA GLU A 391 9.85 -13.68 27.97
C GLU A 391 10.68 -14.91 28.37
N ARG A 392 10.31 -16.07 27.85
CA ARG A 392 11.05 -17.31 28.07
C ARG A 392 12.50 -17.21 27.65
N GLU A 393 12.77 -16.53 26.52
CA GLU A 393 14.12 -16.30 26.03
C GLU A 393 14.98 -15.37 26.91
N ASP A 394 14.36 -14.62 27.80
CA ASP A 394 15.06 -13.73 28.74
C ASP A 394 15.73 -14.46 29.90
N TYR A 395 15.47 -15.77 30.08
CA TYR A 395 16.10 -16.57 31.10
C TYR A 395 16.88 -17.75 30.52
N LYS A 396 18.06 -17.97 31.06
CA LYS A 396 18.86 -19.19 30.88
C LYS A 396 19.44 -19.64 32.21
N GLU A 397 19.23 -20.91 32.60
CA GLU A 397 19.78 -21.47 33.84
C GLU A 397 21.31 -21.30 33.91
N GLN A 398 21.98 -21.60 32.79
CA GLN A 398 23.41 -21.39 32.61
C GLN A 398 23.63 -20.50 31.38
N ALA A 399 24.36 -19.43 31.54
CA ALA A 399 24.59 -18.47 30.47
C ALA A 399 26.06 -18.05 30.34
N ASN A 400 26.53 -17.87 29.12
CA ASN A 400 27.85 -17.32 28.83
C ASN A 400 27.97 -15.84 29.21
N LYS A 401 29.19 -15.29 29.17
CA LYS A 401 29.48 -13.89 29.53
C LYS A 401 28.81 -12.86 28.62
N LYS A 402 28.37 -13.25 27.40
CA LYS A 402 27.71 -12.37 26.42
C LYS A 402 26.19 -12.32 26.56
N PHE A 403 25.62 -13.16 27.42
CA PHE A 403 24.18 -13.16 27.68
C PHE A 403 23.85 -12.11 28.75
N PHE A 404 23.33 -10.97 28.35
CA PHE A 404 23.01 -9.83 29.22
C PHE A 404 21.53 -9.83 29.65
N ARG A 405 20.98 -11.01 29.92
CA ARG A 405 19.62 -11.24 30.43
C ARG A 405 19.70 -12.05 31.72
N LEU A 406 18.59 -12.52 32.24
CA LEU A 406 18.50 -13.19 33.52
C LEU A 406 19.13 -14.60 33.47
N SER A 407 19.96 -14.93 34.43
CA SER A 407 20.45 -16.30 34.68
C SER A 407 20.79 -16.49 36.16
N ASN A 408 20.92 -17.74 36.60
CA ASN A 408 21.18 -18.03 38.00
C ASN A 408 22.37 -17.24 38.56
N GLY A 409 22.14 -16.57 39.68
CA GLY A 409 23.11 -15.73 40.37
C GLY A 409 23.35 -14.37 39.74
N ARG A 410 22.71 -14.03 38.60
CA ARG A 410 22.83 -12.72 37.92
C ARG A 410 21.63 -11.82 38.18
N GLU A 411 21.91 -10.51 38.12
CA GLU A 411 20.94 -9.47 38.33
C GLU A 411 20.51 -8.82 36.98
N VAL A 412 19.23 -8.46 36.91
CA VAL A 412 18.66 -7.63 35.86
C VAL A 412 17.68 -6.64 36.47
N ARG A 413 17.41 -5.55 35.77
CA ARG A 413 16.34 -4.62 36.13
C ARG A 413 15.03 -5.01 35.46
N LEU A 414 13.99 -5.13 36.21
CA LEU A 414 12.61 -5.10 35.66
C LEU A 414 12.27 -3.65 35.30
N LYS A 415 11.81 -3.43 34.06
CA LYS A 415 11.50 -2.08 33.54
C LYS A 415 10.53 -1.36 34.48
N ASN A 416 10.87 -0.12 34.88
CA ASN A 416 10.11 0.73 35.81
C ASN A 416 9.85 0.12 37.21
N ALA A 417 10.51 -1.00 37.56
CA ALA A 417 10.32 -1.71 38.82
C ALA A 417 11.64 -1.86 39.59
N TYR A 418 12.01 -3.05 39.94
CA TYR A 418 13.11 -3.38 40.82
C TYR A 418 14.26 -4.10 40.08
N ILE A 419 15.43 -4.19 40.73
CA ILE A 419 16.47 -5.11 40.35
C ILE A 419 16.15 -6.47 41.00
N ILE A 420 16.21 -7.53 40.20
CA ILE A 420 16.00 -8.92 40.62
C ILE A 420 17.23 -9.74 40.35
N LYS A 421 17.40 -10.83 41.12
CA LYS A 421 18.46 -11.83 40.99
C LYS A 421 17.86 -13.22 40.94
N ALA A 422 18.12 -13.99 39.87
CA ALA A 422 17.61 -15.35 39.77
C ALA A 422 18.32 -16.31 40.70
N GLU A 423 17.58 -17.18 41.34
CA GLU A 423 18.06 -18.22 42.25
C GLU A 423 18.00 -19.60 41.60
N GLY A 424 17.02 -19.86 40.73
CA GLY A 424 16.83 -21.14 40.06
C GLY A 424 15.53 -21.20 39.27
N CYS A 425 15.20 -22.39 38.78
CA CYS A 425 13.96 -22.62 38.08
C CYS A 425 13.38 -24.02 38.39
N ILE A 426 12.07 -24.14 38.22
CA ILE A 426 11.34 -25.40 38.21
C ILE A 426 11.11 -25.82 36.77
N LYS A 427 11.34 -27.09 36.46
CA LYS A 427 11.11 -27.66 35.12
C LYS A 427 9.95 -28.65 35.15
N ASP A 428 9.33 -28.84 34.00
CA ASP A 428 8.38 -29.91 33.75
C ASP A 428 9.11 -31.25 33.49
N ASP A 429 8.33 -32.33 33.33
CA ASP A 429 8.86 -33.67 33.08
C ASP A 429 9.62 -33.80 31.75
N GLN A 430 9.45 -32.83 30.84
CA GLN A 430 10.12 -32.76 29.55
C GLN A 430 11.39 -31.89 29.59
N GLY A 431 11.68 -31.29 30.77
CA GLY A 431 12.84 -30.42 30.98
C GLY A 431 12.61 -28.95 30.57
N ASN A 432 11.40 -28.56 30.19
CA ASN A 432 11.08 -27.17 29.90
C ASN A 432 10.92 -26.35 31.19
N ILE A 433 11.35 -25.11 31.16
CA ILE A 433 11.23 -24.20 32.31
C ILE A 433 9.74 -23.83 32.48
N LYS A 434 9.18 -24.20 33.62
CA LYS A 434 7.80 -23.91 34.02
C LYS A 434 7.71 -22.66 34.89
N GLU A 435 8.66 -22.45 35.80
CA GLU A 435 8.67 -21.35 36.74
C GLU A 435 10.11 -20.97 37.09
N ILE A 436 10.38 -19.69 37.24
CA ILE A 436 11.67 -19.12 37.63
C ILE A 436 11.52 -18.53 39.03
N HIS A 437 12.51 -18.73 39.88
CA HIS A 437 12.58 -18.13 41.21
C HIS A 437 13.65 -17.04 41.25
N ALA A 438 13.28 -15.89 41.80
CA ALA A 438 14.19 -14.75 41.94
C ALA A 438 13.91 -14.01 43.26
N THR A 439 14.91 -13.30 43.75
CA THR A 439 14.77 -12.31 44.81
C THR A 439 14.84 -10.90 44.24
N TYR A 440 14.19 -9.91 44.88
CA TYR A 440 14.30 -8.50 44.52
C TYR A 440 15.05 -7.71 45.59
N ASP A 441 15.71 -6.66 45.17
CA ASP A 441 16.32 -5.64 46.04
C ASP A 441 15.29 -4.54 46.30
N ILE A 442 14.76 -4.47 47.53
CA ILE A 442 13.67 -3.56 47.93
C ILE A 442 14.06 -2.07 47.75
N ASP A 443 15.35 -1.75 47.92
CA ASP A 443 15.86 -0.39 47.81
C ASP A 443 16.13 0.04 46.36
N SER A 444 16.01 -0.89 45.40
CA SER A 444 16.31 -0.68 43.98
C SER A 444 15.15 -0.17 43.15
N LYS A 445 14.02 0.23 43.78
CA LYS A 445 12.82 0.72 43.09
C LYS A 445 13.18 1.87 42.12
N SER A 446 12.83 1.71 40.86
CA SER A 446 13.07 2.72 39.82
C SER A 446 12.42 4.07 40.19
N GLY A 447 13.19 5.16 40.09
CA GLY A 447 12.69 6.51 40.43
C GLY A 447 12.69 6.86 41.92
N SER A 448 13.11 5.96 42.83
CA SER A 448 13.14 6.24 44.29
C SER A 448 14.28 7.19 44.71
N GLY A 449 15.30 7.38 43.88
CA GLY A 449 16.46 8.23 44.19
C GLY A 449 17.48 7.59 45.14
N THR A 450 17.30 6.32 45.56
CA THR A 450 18.24 5.58 46.39
C THR A 450 19.49 5.19 45.61
N GLU A 451 20.63 4.95 46.29
CA GLU A 451 21.86 4.45 45.68
C GLU A 451 21.63 3.13 44.94
N ALA A 452 20.84 2.21 45.53
CA ALA A 452 20.47 0.94 44.93
C ALA A 452 19.63 1.13 43.65
N SER A 453 18.74 2.14 43.62
CA SER A 453 17.91 2.42 42.42
C SER A 453 18.74 2.97 41.25
N MET A 454 19.83 3.67 41.53
CA MET A 454 20.75 4.25 40.53
C MET A 454 21.82 3.25 40.07
N ARG A 455 21.93 2.11 40.74
CA ARG A 455 22.92 1.07 40.41
C ARG A 455 22.70 0.51 38.99
N ARG A 456 23.75 0.49 38.20
CA ARG A 456 23.72 -0.03 36.83
C ARG A 456 23.79 -1.56 36.80
N VAL A 457 22.83 -2.20 36.17
CA VAL A 457 22.82 -3.61 35.82
C VAL A 457 22.79 -3.78 34.30
N LYS A 458 23.32 -4.88 33.79
CA LYS A 458 23.53 -5.08 32.34
C LYS A 458 22.28 -5.56 31.59
N GLY A 459 21.14 -5.66 32.17
CA GLY A 459 19.94 -6.13 31.51
C GLY A 459 18.71 -5.43 32.06
N THR A 460 17.77 -5.09 31.15
CA THR A 460 16.44 -4.61 31.52
C THR A 460 15.42 -5.49 30.83
N LEU A 461 14.50 -6.08 31.58
CA LEU A 461 13.43 -6.94 31.07
C LEU A 461 12.10 -6.21 31.18
N HIS A 462 11.21 -6.40 30.20
CA HIS A 462 9.80 -6.10 30.34
C HIS A 462 9.09 -7.29 31.02
N TRP A 463 7.97 -7.03 31.60
CA TRP A 463 7.25 -7.98 32.44
C TRP A 463 5.78 -7.61 32.54
N VAL A 464 4.92 -8.53 32.96
CA VAL A 464 3.52 -8.29 33.24
C VAL A 464 3.13 -9.02 34.54
N SER A 465 2.38 -8.37 35.45
CA SER A 465 1.86 -9.00 36.66
C SER A 465 0.97 -10.18 36.31
N ALA A 466 1.22 -11.36 36.87
CA ALA A 466 0.47 -12.56 36.52
C ALA A 466 -1.00 -12.49 36.95
N SER A 467 -1.30 -11.86 38.09
CA SER A 467 -2.67 -11.68 38.60
C SER A 467 -3.51 -10.67 37.80
N HIS A 468 -2.85 -9.80 37.00
CA HIS A 468 -3.51 -8.73 36.24
C HIS A 468 -3.36 -8.89 34.73
N ALA A 469 -2.61 -9.90 34.26
CA ALA A 469 -2.33 -10.11 32.86
C ALA A 469 -3.61 -10.37 32.06
N LEU A 470 -3.71 -9.72 30.89
CA LEU A 470 -4.75 -9.96 29.91
C LEU A 470 -4.21 -10.92 28.85
N PRO A 471 -4.81 -12.10 28.63
CA PRO A 471 -4.47 -12.93 27.49
C PRO A 471 -4.95 -12.24 26.20
N VAL A 472 -4.06 -12.13 25.22
CA VAL A 472 -4.32 -11.51 23.92
C VAL A 472 -3.77 -12.39 22.81
N GLU A 473 -4.43 -12.36 21.64
CA GLU A 473 -3.90 -12.98 20.42
C GLU A 473 -2.92 -12.02 19.76
N VAL A 474 -1.76 -12.52 19.39
CA VAL A 474 -0.76 -11.74 18.64
C VAL A 474 -0.40 -12.47 17.36
N ARG A 475 -0.58 -11.79 16.24
CA ARG A 475 -0.27 -12.25 14.89
C ARG A 475 1.09 -11.72 14.47
N LEU A 476 2.07 -12.58 14.44
CA LEU A 476 3.45 -12.25 14.10
C LEU A 476 3.63 -12.36 12.58
N TYR A 477 3.25 -11.32 11.86
CA TYR A 477 3.41 -11.25 10.41
C TYR A 477 4.87 -11.06 10.01
N ASP A 478 5.28 -11.77 8.96
CA ASP A 478 6.55 -11.62 8.27
C ASP A 478 6.34 -11.35 6.78
N ARG A 479 7.41 -11.32 5.98
CA ARG A 479 7.36 -11.13 4.53
C ARG A 479 6.60 -12.30 3.88
N LEU A 480 5.71 -11.97 2.94
CA LEU A 480 4.89 -12.96 2.24
C LEU A 480 5.70 -13.84 1.29
N PHE A 481 6.83 -13.34 0.77
CA PHE A 481 7.69 -14.07 -0.15
C PHE A 481 9.12 -14.19 0.38
N THR A 482 9.76 -15.33 0.09
CA THR A 482 11.12 -15.64 0.53
C THR A 482 12.20 -14.98 -0.35
N VAL A 483 11.85 -14.54 -1.56
CA VAL A 483 12.78 -13.92 -2.52
C VAL A 483 12.43 -12.47 -2.81
N PRO A 484 13.41 -11.61 -3.12
CA PRO A 484 13.16 -10.19 -3.37
C PRO A 484 12.23 -9.92 -4.56
N SER A 485 12.30 -10.71 -5.62
CA SER A 485 11.53 -10.52 -6.86
C SER A 485 10.80 -11.82 -7.26
N PRO A 486 9.68 -12.16 -6.62
CA PRO A 486 9.03 -13.47 -6.79
C PRO A 486 8.42 -13.67 -8.18
N ASP A 487 8.26 -12.62 -8.97
CA ASP A 487 7.56 -12.64 -10.26
C ASP A 487 8.46 -12.37 -11.47
N THR A 488 9.77 -12.35 -11.29
CA THR A 488 10.75 -12.15 -12.39
C THR A 488 11.21 -13.44 -13.07
N ASP A 489 11.18 -14.56 -12.35
CA ASP A 489 11.50 -15.88 -12.93
C ASP A 489 10.32 -16.35 -13.79
N LYS A 490 10.55 -16.49 -15.10
CA LYS A 490 9.50 -16.91 -16.05
C LYS A 490 9.29 -18.42 -16.09
N GLU A 491 10.21 -19.20 -15.53
CA GLU A 491 10.17 -20.66 -15.50
C GLU A 491 9.45 -21.20 -14.26
N LYS A 492 9.27 -20.37 -13.24
CA LYS A 492 8.63 -20.73 -11.96
C LYS A 492 7.35 -19.96 -11.73
N ASP A 493 6.39 -20.62 -11.07
CA ASP A 493 5.23 -19.92 -10.55
C ASP A 493 5.65 -19.12 -9.31
N PHE A 494 5.26 -17.83 -9.23
CA PHE A 494 5.54 -16.96 -8.08
C PHE A 494 5.03 -17.55 -6.76
N MET A 495 4.05 -18.45 -6.82
CA MET A 495 3.50 -19.19 -5.68
C MET A 495 4.53 -20.10 -4.99
N GLU A 496 5.54 -20.56 -5.71
CA GLU A 496 6.62 -21.39 -5.15
C GLU A 496 7.49 -20.62 -4.15
N PHE A 497 7.48 -19.30 -4.23
CA PHE A 497 8.24 -18.41 -3.35
C PHE A 497 7.44 -17.89 -2.15
N VAL A 498 6.20 -18.36 -1.97
CA VAL A 498 5.40 -17.99 -0.79
C VAL A 498 6.10 -18.49 0.49
N ASN A 499 6.24 -17.60 1.46
CA ASN A 499 6.81 -17.93 2.76
C ASN A 499 5.77 -18.66 3.62
N PRO A 500 5.95 -19.94 3.91
CA PRO A 500 4.99 -20.70 4.72
C PRO A 500 4.96 -20.24 6.19
N GLN A 501 6.00 -19.49 6.63
CA GLN A 501 6.11 -18.93 7.98
C GLN A 501 5.77 -17.43 8.00
N SER A 502 5.04 -16.95 7.00
CA SER A 502 4.65 -15.52 6.91
C SER A 502 3.66 -15.08 7.99
N LEU A 503 3.09 -15.99 8.73
CA LEU A 503 2.20 -15.76 9.87
C LEU A 503 2.41 -16.83 10.95
N GLU A 504 2.70 -16.36 12.16
CA GLU A 504 2.64 -17.15 13.39
C GLU A 504 1.64 -16.50 14.34
N VAL A 505 0.80 -17.29 15.00
CA VAL A 505 -0.19 -16.81 15.96
C VAL A 505 0.17 -17.31 17.34
N VAL A 506 0.30 -16.39 18.30
CA VAL A 506 0.66 -16.70 19.68
C VAL A 506 -0.35 -16.12 20.66
N THR A 507 -0.49 -16.74 21.84
CA THR A 507 -1.21 -16.16 22.97
C THR A 507 -0.21 -15.46 23.87
N ALA A 508 -0.30 -14.14 23.95
CA ALA A 508 0.59 -13.29 24.75
C ALA A 508 -0.11 -12.82 26.04
N MET A 509 0.69 -12.37 27.00
CA MET A 509 0.21 -11.76 28.25
C MET A 509 0.48 -10.26 28.24
N ALA A 510 -0.60 -9.47 28.21
CA ALA A 510 -0.57 -8.02 28.10
C ALA A 510 -0.84 -7.33 29.45
N GLU A 511 -0.27 -6.14 29.65
CA GLU A 511 -0.61 -5.31 30.81
C GLU A 511 -2.06 -4.80 30.73
N PRO A 512 -2.75 -4.55 31.85
CA PRO A 512 -4.17 -4.20 31.88
C PRO A 512 -4.54 -2.94 31.10
N ALA A 513 -3.65 -1.94 31.02
CA ALA A 513 -3.88 -0.70 30.30
C ALA A 513 -4.15 -0.90 28.79
N MET A 514 -3.76 -2.05 28.25
CA MET A 514 -3.99 -2.37 26.83
C MET A 514 -5.45 -2.63 26.50
N LYS A 515 -6.31 -2.89 27.51
CA LYS A 515 -7.75 -3.14 27.31
C LYS A 515 -8.48 -1.95 26.66
N ASP A 516 -7.97 -0.73 26.89
CA ASP A 516 -8.60 0.51 26.44
C ASP A 516 -8.17 0.94 25.03
N LEU A 517 -7.24 0.20 24.41
CA LEU A 517 -6.78 0.47 23.05
C LEU A 517 -7.89 0.21 22.02
N LYS A 518 -7.91 1.04 20.99
CA LYS A 518 -8.94 0.99 19.94
C LYS A 518 -8.41 0.26 18.69
N ILE A 519 -9.31 -0.30 17.90
CA ILE A 519 -9.00 -0.88 16.60
C ILE A 519 -8.25 0.15 15.75
N GLY A 520 -7.14 -0.28 15.15
CA GLY A 520 -6.25 0.55 14.35
C GLY A 520 -5.22 1.35 15.15
N GLU A 521 -5.28 1.35 16.48
CA GLU A 521 -4.27 1.98 17.32
C GLU A 521 -3.00 1.13 17.35
N THR A 522 -1.84 1.77 17.12
CA THR A 522 -0.53 1.11 17.13
C THR A 522 0.26 1.50 18.37
N VAL A 523 0.80 0.50 19.05
CA VAL A 523 1.64 0.62 20.24
C VAL A 523 2.96 -0.10 20.06
N GLN A 524 3.97 0.28 20.83
CA GLN A 524 5.22 -0.47 20.92
C GLN A 524 5.13 -1.47 22.08
N PHE A 525 5.19 -2.76 21.77
CA PHE A 525 5.51 -3.76 22.81
C PHE A 525 6.99 -3.60 23.16
N GLN A 526 7.26 -3.21 24.37
CA GLN A 526 8.62 -2.91 24.89
C GLN A 526 9.59 -4.02 24.50
N ARG A 527 10.70 -3.65 23.79
CA ARG A 527 11.75 -4.55 23.32
C ARG A 527 11.35 -5.49 22.15
N MET A 528 10.05 -5.64 21.81
CA MET A 528 9.58 -6.63 20.83
C MET A 528 9.31 -6.04 19.45
N GLY A 529 8.67 -4.90 19.36
CA GLY A 529 8.29 -4.27 18.07
C GLY A 529 7.08 -3.36 18.19
N TYR A 530 6.50 -3.01 17.06
CA TYR A 530 5.26 -2.23 16.98
C TYR A 530 4.12 -3.16 16.59
N PHE A 531 2.96 -2.96 17.21
CA PHE A 531 1.79 -3.81 17.07
C PHE A 531 0.53 -2.96 16.98
N CYS A 532 -0.32 -3.31 16.04
CA CYS A 532 -1.59 -2.62 15.79
C CYS A 532 -2.77 -3.48 16.24
N VAL A 533 -3.76 -2.88 16.88
CA VAL A 533 -5.02 -3.55 17.26
C VAL A 533 -5.78 -3.89 15.98
N ASP A 534 -6.03 -5.19 15.75
CA ASP A 534 -6.72 -5.69 14.55
C ASP A 534 -8.24 -5.49 14.63
N SER A 535 -8.88 -5.39 13.47
CA SER A 535 -10.34 -5.35 13.32
C SER A 535 -11.06 -6.59 13.82
N ASP A 536 -10.36 -7.73 13.98
CA ASP A 536 -10.91 -8.97 14.53
C ASP A 536 -11.00 -8.94 16.07
N THR A 537 -10.57 -7.85 16.72
CA THR A 537 -10.72 -7.64 18.16
C THR A 537 -12.20 -7.65 18.55
N THR A 538 -12.52 -8.39 19.60
CA THR A 538 -13.84 -8.49 20.20
C THR A 538 -13.82 -8.04 21.67
N GLU A 539 -14.98 -7.93 22.31
CA GLU A 539 -15.07 -7.62 23.75
C GLU A 539 -14.32 -8.64 24.64
N ASN A 540 -14.20 -9.88 24.18
CA ASN A 540 -13.60 -10.98 24.95
C ASN A 540 -12.14 -11.27 24.58
N LEU A 541 -11.67 -10.83 23.42
CA LEU A 541 -10.32 -11.13 22.92
C LEU A 541 -9.78 -9.97 22.09
N MET A 542 -8.70 -9.39 22.57
CA MET A 542 -7.93 -8.43 21.77
C MET A 542 -6.97 -9.16 20.83
N VAL A 543 -6.91 -8.69 19.60
CA VAL A 543 -6.04 -9.21 18.54
C VAL A 543 -5.08 -8.13 18.10
N PHE A 544 -3.80 -8.47 18.06
CA PHE A 544 -2.74 -7.54 17.65
C PHE A 544 -1.97 -8.07 16.43
N ASN A 545 -1.76 -7.21 15.46
CA ASN A 545 -0.93 -7.47 14.29
C ASN A 545 0.47 -6.91 14.50
N ARG A 546 1.52 -7.71 14.36
CA ARG A 546 2.88 -7.17 14.30
C ARG A 546 3.05 -6.28 13.08
N THR A 547 3.16 -4.98 13.32
CA THR A 547 3.37 -3.97 12.28
C THR A 547 4.78 -4.07 11.73
N VAL A 548 5.79 -3.93 12.61
CA VAL A 548 7.20 -4.01 12.26
C VAL A 548 8.05 -4.33 13.50
N THR A 549 9.17 -5.01 13.32
CA THR A 549 10.16 -5.27 14.36
C THR A 549 10.95 -4.00 14.69
N LEU A 550 11.59 -3.93 15.89
CA LEU A 550 12.42 -2.77 16.27
C LEU A 550 13.68 -2.62 15.41
N ARG A 551 14.17 -3.73 14.84
CA ARG A 551 15.35 -3.78 13.99
C ARG A 551 15.06 -4.61 12.76
N ASP A 552 15.79 -4.36 11.70
CA ASP A 552 15.74 -5.22 10.52
C ASP A 552 16.20 -6.65 10.87
N THR A 553 15.31 -7.62 10.70
CA THR A 553 15.57 -9.04 10.93
C THR A 553 16.02 -9.78 9.67
N TRP A 554 15.85 -9.17 8.49
CA TRP A 554 16.17 -9.75 7.19
C TRP A 554 17.57 -9.36 6.67
N ALA A 555 18.22 -8.36 7.24
CA ALA A 555 19.56 -7.91 6.85
C ALA A 555 20.64 -9.02 6.81
N LYS A 556 20.38 -10.18 7.42
CA LYS A 556 21.29 -11.35 7.43
C LYS A 556 20.81 -12.47 6.51
N VAL A 557 19.61 -12.39 5.97
CA VAL A 557 19.01 -13.41 5.09
C VAL A 557 19.31 -13.06 3.63
N ASP A 558 19.45 -11.77 3.33
CA ASP A 558 19.68 -11.24 1.99
C ASP A 558 21.18 -11.17 1.59
N VAL A 559 22.10 -11.80 2.37
CA VAL A 559 23.57 -11.86 2.10
C VAL A 559 23.96 -13.19 1.50
#